data_2218817f6284471ab365b48299f8b659
#
_entry.id   2218817f6284471ab365b48299f8b659
#
_cell.length_a   1.000
_cell.length_b   1.000
_cell.length_c   1.000
_cell.angle_alpha   90.00
_cell.angle_beta   90.00
_cell.angle_gamma   90.00
#
_symmetry.space_group_name_H-M   'P 1'
#
loop_
_entity.id
_entity.type
_entity.pdbx_description
1 polymer ?
#
loop_
_entity_poly.entity_id
_entity_poly.type
_entity_poly.pdbx_seq_one_letter_code
_entity_poly.pdbx_strand_id
1 'polypeptide(L)'
;MSDIVIVSAARTPVGSFNGSLASVPAYDLGKVAIQAAIERAGIAAADVDEVIMGQVLQAGQGQGPARQASVNAGIPVESPAWSINQLCGSGLRAVALAAQQIADGSAKIVVAGGQESMSQSPHAANLRNGTKMGGLEFVDTMLKDGLWDAFHGYHMGMTAENIANRWQITREDQDRFAVRSQNRAEAAQKAGKFKDEIAPVIIKGRKGDTVVDSDEFIRAGATYEGLAGLKPAFTKEGTVTAGNASGINDGAAALVLMTADEAKKRGLTPLARIASFANAGVEPEIMGTGPIPAMRKALERAGWTVADLDLVESNEAFAAQSLSVVRELGLDPAKTNVNGGAIAIGHPIGASGARVLTTLLHEMKRSGAKKGAATLCIGGGMGVAMCLEAI
;
A
#
# COMPACT_ATOMS: atom_id res chain seq x y z
N MET A 1 -11.14 11.07 25.31
CA MET A 1 -11.62 10.19 24.23
C MET A 1 -10.85 8.89 24.33
N SER A 2 -11.50 7.75 24.15
CA SER A 2 -10.81 6.45 24.14
C SER A 2 -9.88 6.35 22.92
N ASP A 3 -8.73 5.68 23.08
CA ASP A 3 -7.80 5.45 21.98
C ASP A 3 -8.46 4.62 20.86
N ILE A 4 -8.12 4.92 19.62
CA ILE A 4 -8.51 4.12 18.46
C ILE A 4 -7.46 3.03 18.25
N VAL A 5 -7.93 1.79 18.19
CA VAL A 5 -7.08 0.60 18.08
C VAL A 5 -7.35 -0.20 16.83
N ILE A 6 -6.33 -0.88 16.36
CA ILE A 6 -6.40 -1.86 15.27
C ILE A 6 -6.38 -3.24 15.93
N VAL A 7 -7.46 -4.01 15.75
CA VAL A 7 -7.60 -5.34 16.38
C VAL A 7 -7.16 -6.48 15.44
N SER A 8 -7.18 -6.25 14.14
CA SER A 8 -6.68 -7.22 13.16
C SER A 8 -6.21 -6.54 11.89
N ALA A 9 -5.36 -7.26 11.15
CA ALA A 9 -4.89 -6.87 9.83
C ALA A 9 -4.65 -8.12 8.99
N ALA A 10 -5.04 -8.06 7.71
CA ALA A 10 -4.85 -9.12 6.74
C ALA A 10 -4.60 -8.54 5.36
N ARG A 11 -3.87 -9.27 4.51
CA ARG A 11 -3.67 -8.92 3.11
C ARG A 11 -3.73 -10.15 2.21
N THR A 12 -4.02 -9.95 0.95
CA THR A 12 -3.77 -10.98 -0.06
C THR A 12 -2.27 -11.11 -0.32
N PRO A 13 -1.80 -12.19 -0.98
CA PRO A 13 -0.52 -12.13 -1.67
C PRO A 13 -0.54 -10.98 -2.68
N VAL A 14 0.66 -10.50 -3.05
CA VAL A 14 0.83 -9.50 -4.11
C VAL A 14 1.20 -10.22 -5.40
N GLY A 15 0.34 -10.09 -6.41
CA GLY A 15 0.54 -10.63 -7.76
C GLY A 15 1.39 -9.72 -8.63
N SER A 16 2.13 -10.30 -9.57
CA SER A 16 2.81 -9.58 -10.63
C SER A 16 1.83 -9.09 -11.71
N PHE A 17 2.23 -8.08 -12.46
CA PHE A 17 1.47 -7.62 -13.61
C PHE A 17 1.22 -8.75 -14.61
N ASN A 18 -0.05 -8.98 -14.93
CA ASN A 18 -0.49 -10.12 -15.75
C ASN A 18 -0.06 -11.50 -15.19
N GLY A 19 0.19 -11.59 -13.87
CA GLY A 19 0.60 -12.81 -13.17
C GLY A 19 -0.58 -13.61 -12.59
N SER A 20 -0.31 -14.25 -11.47
CA SER A 20 -1.25 -15.21 -10.83
C SER A 20 -2.59 -14.60 -10.44
N LEU A 21 -2.65 -13.31 -10.10
CA LEU A 21 -3.88 -12.61 -9.71
C LEU A 21 -4.54 -11.82 -10.85
N ALA A 22 -4.01 -11.84 -12.07
CA ALA A 22 -4.46 -11.01 -13.17
C ALA A 22 -5.94 -11.17 -13.55
N SER A 23 -6.52 -12.34 -13.31
CA SER A 23 -7.93 -12.61 -13.59
C SER A 23 -8.89 -12.19 -12.47
N VAL A 24 -8.36 -11.74 -11.31
CA VAL A 24 -9.15 -11.43 -10.11
C VAL A 24 -9.41 -9.93 -10.04
N PRO A 25 -10.69 -9.48 -10.07
CA PRO A 25 -11.01 -8.07 -9.91
C PRO A 25 -10.58 -7.52 -8.55
N ALA A 26 -10.27 -6.22 -8.49
CA ALA A 26 -9.84 -5.56 -7.26
C ALA A 26 -10.83 -5.78 -6.10
N TYR A 27 -12.13 -5.70 -6.35
CA TYR A 27 -13.16 -5.91 -5.32
C TYR A 27 -13.23 -7.36 -4.80
N ASP A 28 -12.84 -8.36 -5.59
CA ASP A 28 -12.73 -9.75 -5.12
C ASP A 28 -11.47 -9.96 -4.28
N LEU A 29 -10.35 -9.30 -4.62
CA LEU A 29 -9.17 -9.23 -3.74
C LEU A 29 -9.52 -8.54 -2.42
N GLY A 30 -10.23 -7.41 -2.49
CA GLY A 30 -10.75 -6.68 -1.33
C GLY A 30 -11.65 -7.53 -0.44
N LYS A 31 -12.57 -8.28 -1.05
CA LYS A 31 -13.41 -9.26 -0.35
C LYS A 31 -12.58 -10.24 0.48
N VAL A 32 -11.54 -10.85 -0.09
CA VAL A 32 -10.67 -11.81 0.59
C VAL A 32 -9.98 -11.16 1.79
N ALA A 33 -9.43 -9.96 1.61
CA ALA A 33 -8.75 -9.22 2.69
C ALA A 33 -9.73 -8.85 3.81
N ILE A 34 -10.94 -8.38 3.48
CA ILE A 34 -12.00 -8.00 4.43
C ILE A 34 -12.44 -9.23 5.23
N GLN A 35 -12.74 -10.35 4.57
CA GLN A 35 -13.14 -11.59 5.23
C GLN A 35 -12.09 -12.06 6.22
N ALA A 36 -10.82 -12.10 5.79
CA ALA A 36 -9.72 -12.53 6.65
C ALA A 36 -9.49 -11.57 7.83
N ALA A 37 -9.65 -10.25 7.63
CA ALA A 37 -9.52 -9.28 8.72
C ALA A 37 -10.63 -9.45 9.76
N ILE A 38 -11.87 -9.66 9.34
CA ILE A 38 -13.02 -9.91 10.23
C ILE A 38 -12.83 -11.22 11.00
N GLU A 39 -12.47 -12.31 10.31
CA GLU A 39 -12.22 -13.61 10.91
C GLU A 39 -11.10 -13.56 11.97
N ARG A 40 -9.98 -12.91 11.64
CA ARG A 40 -8.84 -12.75 12.57
C ARG A 40 -9.15 -11.83 13.74
N ALA A 41 -10.07 -10.87 13.56
CA ALA A 41 -10.57 -10.03 14.65
C ALA A 41 -11.47 -10.81 15.63
N GLY A 42 -12.02 -11.95 15.21
CA GLY A 42 -12.98 -12.72 16.00
C GLY A 42 -14.33 -12.02 16.17
N ILE A 43 -14.74 -11.20 15.19
CA ILE A 43 -16.04 -10.50 15.18
C ILE A 43 -16.93 -11.06 14.07
N ALA A 44 -18.24 -10.81 14.18
CA ALA A 44 -19.18 -11.13 13.10
C ALA A 44 -19.16 -10.03 12.02
N ALA A 45 -19.42 -10.40 10.78
CA ALA A 45 -19.56 -9.43 9.70
C ALA A 45 -20.68 -8.40 9.99
N ALA A 46 -21.72 -8.82 10.72
CA ALA A 46 -22.83 -7.96 11.18
C ALA A 46 -22.44 -6.92 12.23
N ASP A 47 -21.25 -7.03 12.84
CA ASP A 47 -20.73 -6.03 13.78
C ASP A 47 -20.11 -4.82 13.08
N VAL A 48 -19.83 -4.91 11.79
CA VAL A 48 -19.16 -3.86 11.03
C VAL A 48 -20.14 -2.76 10.63
N ASP A 49 -19.91 -1.54 11.10
CA ASP A 49 -20.76 -0.40 10.77
C ASP A 49 -20.46 0.19 9.39
N GLU A 50 -19.21 0.18 8.95
CA GLU A 50 -18.80 0.80 7.69
C GLU A 50 -17.51 0.18 7.10
N VAL A 51 -17.35 0.29 5.77
CA VAL A 51 -16.14 -0.13 5.05
C VAL A 51 -15.57 1.01 4.21
N ILE A 52 -14.27 1.27 4.35
CA ILE A 52 -13.55 2.28 3.57
C ILE A 52 -12.36 1.62 2.87
N MET A 53 -12.39 1.56 1.52
CA MET A 53 -11.31 0.95 0.75
C MET A 53 -10.64 1.95 -0.19
N GLY A 54 -9.32 2.04 -0.10
CA GLY A 54 -8.52 2.75 -1.08
C GLY A 54 -8.50 2.03 -2.41
N GLN A 55 -8.75 2.74 -3.52
CA GLN A 55 -8.60 2.20 -4.87
C GLN A 55 -8.42 3.33 -5.87
N VAL A 56 -7.44 3.22 -6.76
CA VAL A 56 -7.11 4.23 -7.77
C VAL A 56 -7.79 3.92 -9.09
N LEU A 57 -7.63 2.71 -9.59
CA LEU A 57 -8.04 2.28 -10.93
C LEU A 57 -9.44 1.64 -10.86
N GLN A 58 -10.48 2.46 -11.01
CA GLN A 58 -11.86 2.03 -10.84
C GLN A 58 -12.64 1.92 -12.17
N ALA A 59 -12.04 2.32 -13.28
CA ALA A 59 -12.71 2.30 -14.58
C ALA A 59 -13.17 0.89 -14.96
N GLY A 60 -14.44 0.76 -15.38
CA GLY A 60 -15.01 -0.51 -15.85
C GLY A 60 -15.34 -1.56 -14.78
N GLN A 61 -15.11 -1.28 -13.49
CA GLN A 61 -15.32 -2.24 -12.40
C GLN A 61 -16.75 -2.24 -11.82
N GLY A 62 -17.65 -1.48 -12.39
CA GLY A 62 -19.03 -1.34 -11.90
C GLY A 62 -19.16 -0.28 -10.81
N GLN A 63 -20.35 -0.17 -10.22
CA GLN A 63 -20.62 0.81 -9.20
C GLN A 63 -19.98 0.42 -7.85
N GLY A 64 -19.23 1.36 -7.26
CA GLY A 64 -18.75 1.24 -5.90
C GLY A 64 -17.93 -0.02 -5.62
N PRO A 65 -16.70 -0.17 -6.14
CA PRO A 65 -15.90 -1.38 -5.92
C PRO A 65 -15.70 -1.75 -4.45
N ALA A 66 -15.55 -0.76 -3.55
CA ALA A 66 -15.53 -1.02 -2.10
C ALA A 66 -16.85 -1.61 -1.60
N ARG A 67 -17.99 -1.14 -2.16
CA ARG A 67 -19.31 -1.68 -1.82
C ARG A 67 -19.46 -3.13 -2.28
N GLN A 68 -18.98 -3.44 -3.48
CA GLN A 68 -18.96 -4.82 -3.98
C GLN A 68 -18.11 -5.73 -3.08
N ALA A 69 -16.91 -5.28 -2.70
CA ALA A 69 -16.05 -6.02 -1.79
C ALA A 69 -16.71 -6.27 -0.42
N SER A 70 -17.32 -5.25 0.16
CA SER A 70 -18.01 -5.31 1.46
C SER A 70 -19.16 -6.32 1.47
N VAL A 71 -20.10 -6.19 0.54
CA VAL A 71 -21.26 -7.07 0.44
C VAL A 71 -20.85 -8.50 0.11
N ASN A 72 -19.92 -8.68 -0.82
CA ASN A 72 -19.39 -10.00 -1.17
C ASN A 72 -18.60 -10.64 -0.02
N ALA A 73 -18.07 -9.86 0.91
CA ALA A 73 -17.44 -10.35 2.13
C ALA A 73 -18.44 -10.82 3.19
N GLY A 74 -19.73 -10.56 3.00
CA GLY A 74 -20.80 -10.95 3.92
C GLY A 74 -21.19 -9.86 4.93
N ILE A 75 -20.69 -8.64 4.78
CA ILE A 75 -21.12 -7.49 5.60
C ILE A 75 -22.56 -7.11 5.18
N PRO A 76 -23.45 -6.81 6.15
CA PRO A 76 -24.84 -6.49 5.85
C PRO A 76 -24.99 -5.31 4.90
N VAL A 77 -26.06 -5.32 4.12
CA VAL A 77 -26.35 -4.25 3.15
C VAL A 77 -26.70 -2.91 3.83
N GLU A 78 -27.04 -2.93 5.08
CA GLU A 78 -27.29 -1.74 5.92
C GLU A 78 -25.99 -0.98 6.23
N SER A 79 -24.84 -1.67 6.26
CA SER A 79 -23.54 -1.06 6.52
C SER A 79 -23.00 -0.43 5.23
N PRO A 80 -22.85 0.91 5.15
CA PRO A 80 -22.34 1.58 3.96
C PRO A 80 -20.89 1.20 3.66
N ALA A 81 -20.49 1.35 2.40
CA ALA A 81 -19.12 1.16 1.97
C ALA A 81 -18.78 2.11 0.82
N TRP A 82 -17.57 2.65 0.83
CA TRP A 82 -17.14 3.61 -0.18
C TRP A 82 -15.64 3.53 -0.47
N SER A 83 -15.26 4.00 -1.66
CA SER A 83 -13.87 4.02 -2.11
C SER A 83 -13.27 5.40 -1.94
N ILE A 84 -11.98 5.45 -1.60
CA ILE A 84 -11.18 6.68 -1.58
C ILE A 84 -10.03 6.56 -2.57
N ASN A 85 -9.73 7.65 -3.25
CA ASN A 85 -8.57 7.79 -4.11
C ASN A 85 -7.69 8.95 -3.63
N GLN A 86 -6.57 8.62 -3.05
CA GLN A 86 -5.41 9.49 -2.80
C GLN A 86 -4.16 8.80 -3.39
N LEU A 87 -4.28 8.22 -4.59
CA LEU A 87 -3.22 7.48 -5.28
C LEU A 87 -2.55 6.44 -4.33
N CYS A 88 -1.23 6.38 -4.29
CA CYS A 88 -0.48 5.42 -3.47
C CYS A 88 -0.81 5.48 -1.96
N GLY A 89 -1.28 6.61 -1.47
CA GLY A 89 -1.66 6.82 -0.06
C GLY A 89 -3.04 6.32 0.31
N SER A 90 -3.89 5.93 -0.65
CA SER A 90 -5.31 5.63 -0.46
C SER A 90 -5.57 4.64 0.69
N GLY A 91 -4.86 3.53 0.74
CA GLY A 91 -5.06 2.51 1.78
C GLY A 91 -4.75 3.00 3.19
N LEU A 92 -3.65 3.74 3.38
CA LEU A 92 -3.31 4.32 4.69
C LEU A 92 -4.26 5.46 5.05
N ARG A 93 -4.70 6.24 4.05
CA ARG A 93 -5.68 7.30 4.25
C ARG A 93 -7.05 6.74 4.64
N ALA A 94 -7.46 5.61 4.09
CA ALA A 94 -8.69 4.91 4.48
C ALA A 94 -8.68 4.56 5.97
N VAL A 95 -7.56 4.05 6.49
CA VAL A 95 -7.38 3.75 7.93
C VAL A 95 -7.46 5.03 8.77
N ALA A 96 -6.84 6.12 8.33
CA ALA A 96 -6.93 7.41 9.03
C ALA A 96 -8.36 7.96 9.08
N LEU A 97 -9.13 7.84 7.99
CA LEU A 97 -10.54 8.25 7.94
C LEU A 97 -11.42 7.38 8.83
N ALA A 98 -11.20 6.06 8.85
CA ALA A 98 -11.88 5.15 9.77
C ALA A 98 -11.66 5.55 11.24
N ALA A 99 -10.41 5.87 11.59
CA ALA A 99 -10.09 6.35 12.93
C ALA A 99 -10.81 7.66 13.27
N GLN A 100 -10.97 8.58 12.31
CA GLN A 100 -11.72 9.82 12.50
C GLN A 100 -13.21 9.56 12.72
N GLN A 101 -13.85 8.68 11.94
CA GLN A 101 -15.26 8.34 12.11
C GLN A 101 -15.55 7.63 13.44
N ILE A 102 -14.65 6.78 13.90
CA ILE A 102 -14.78 6.15 15.22
C ILE A 102 -14.60 7.21 16.33
N ALA A 103 -13.65 8.13 16.15
CA ALA A 103 -13.39 9.18 17.14
C ALA A 103 -14.54 10.19 17.29
N ASP A 104 -15.25 10.49 16.21
CA ASP A 104 -16.43 11.39 16.25
C ASP A 104 -17.73 10.67 16.60
N GLY A 105 -17.71 9.35 16.71
CA GLY A 105 -18.87 8.53 17.09
C GLY A 105 -19.82 8.18 15.94
N SER A 106 -19.45 8.48 14.68
CA SER A 106 -20.26 8.13 13.50
C SER A 106 -20.32 6.63 13.26
N ALA A 107 -19.28 5.90 13.66
CA ALA A 107 -19.20 4.44 13.59
C ALA A 107 -18.47 3.88 14.83
N LYS A 108 -18.73 2.63 15.18
CA LYS A 108 -18.06 1.93 16.30
C LYS A 108 -16.98 0.98 15.81
N ILE A 109 -17.28 0.24 14.73
CA ILE A 109 -16.38 -0.75 14.13
C ILE A 109 -16.30 -0.48 12.62
N VAL A 110 -15.10 -0.16 12.15
CA VAL A 110 -14.86 0.13 10.73
C VAL A 110 -13.82 -0.83 10.19
N VAL A 111 -14.11 -1.39 9.02
CA VAL A 111 -13.10 -2.08 8.21
C VAL A 111 -12.52 -1.09 7.21
N ALA A 112 -11.21 -0.88 7.27
CA ALA A 112 -10.52 0.04 6.37
C ALA A 112 -9.31 -0.61 5.72
N GLY A 113 -9.06 -0.26 4.46
CA GLY A 113 -7.95 -0.86 3.75
C GLY A 113 -7.77 -0.31 2.34
N GLY A 114 -7.35 -1.18 1.45
CA GLY A 114 -7.22 -0.85 0.03
C GLY A 114 -7.18 -2.11 -0.84
N GLN A 115 -7.57 -1.94 -2.08
CA GLN A 115 -7.63 -2.98 -3.09
C GLN A 115 -7.21 -2.40 -4.43
N GLU A 116 -6.50 -3.18 -5.25
CA GLU A 116 -6.09 -2.76 -6.59
C GLU A 116 -5.89 -3.97 -7.50
N SER A 117 -6.31 -3.88 -8.73
CA SER A 117 -5.91 -4.77 -9.81
C SER A 117 -5.41 -3.91 -10.96
N MET A 118 -4.09 -3.73 -11.02
CA MET A 118 -3.46 -2.96 -12.10
C MET A 118 -3.50 -3.75 -13.41
N SER A 119 -3.51 -5.10 -13.31
CA SER A 119 -3.64 -5.98 -14.47
C SER A 119 -4.98 -5.85 -15.18
N GLN A 120 -6.05 -5.45 -14.49
CA GLN A 120 -7.38 -5.27 -15.07
C GLN A 120 -7.73 -3.83 -15.41
N SER A 121 -6.78 -2.93 -15.37
CA SER A 121 -7.01 -1.55 -15.76
C SER A 121 -7.30 -1.45 -17.27
N PRO A 122 -8.47 -0.93 -17.67
CA PRO A 122 -8.85 -0.93 -19.07
C PRO A 122 -8.18 0.20 -19.84
N HIS A 123 -8.21 0.07 -21.18
CA HIS A 123 -7.99 1.20 -22.07
C HIS A 123 -9.34 1.91 -22.33
N ALA A 124 -9.35 3.24 -22.32
CA ALA A 124 -10.54 4.06 -22.48
C ALA A 124 -10.44 5.02 -23.66
N ALA A 125 -11.56 5.31 -24.26
CA ALA A 125 -11.68 6.33 -25.30
C ALA A 125 -12.96 7.16 -25.09
N ASN A 126 -12.90 8.46 -25.36
CA ASN A 126 -14.06 9.35 -25.30
C ASN A 126 -14.88 9.26 -26.60
N LEU A 127 -15.90 8.42 -26.59
CA LEU A 127 -16.75 8.13 -27.76
C LEU A 127 -18.15 8.75 -27.72
N ARG A 128 -18.52 9.49 -26.67
CA ARG A 128 -19.89 10.04 -26.56
C ARG A 128 -20.24 10.99 -27.69
N ASN A 129 -19.28 11.72 -28.24
CA ASN A 129 -19.48 12.62 -29.38
C ASN A 129 -19.12 11.98 -30.72
N GLY A 130 -18.76 10.71 -30.75
CA GLY A 130 -18.29 9.99 -31.92
C GLY A 130 -16.92 10.47 -32.43
N THR A 131 -16.50 9.88 -33.54
CA THR A 131 -15.33 10.29 -34.32
C THR A 131 -15.76 10.71 -35.69
N LYS A 132 -15.66 12.02 -36.01
CA LYS A 132 -16.12 12.55 -37.32
C LYS A 132 -15.17 12.20 -38.47
N MET A 133 -13.85 12.15 -38.20
CA MET A 133 -12.83 11.86 -39.21
C MET A 133 -11.52 11.45 -38.48
N GLY A 134 -10.75 10.54 -39.10
CA GLY A 134 -9.44 10.09 -38.57
C GLY A 134 -9.53 8.85 -37.68
N GLY A 135 -8.40 8.49 -37.11
CA GLY A 135 -8.27 7.34 -36.19
C GLY A 135 -8.86 7.61 -34.82
N LEU A 136 -8.97 6.54 -34.04
CA LEU A 136 -9.36 6.58 -32.63
C LEU A 136 -8.16 6.17 -31.77
N GLU A 137 -7.85 6.97 -30.76
CA GLU A 137 -6.82 6.67 -29.77
C GLU A 137 -7.46 6.15 -28.48
N PHE A 138 -6.90 5.06 -27.95
CA PHE A 138 -7.25 4.53 -26.64
C PHE A 138 -6.18 4.95 -25.63
N VAL A 139 -6.61 5.42 -24.49
CA VAL A 139 -5.75 5.81 -23.38
C VAL A 139 -5.63 4.65 -22.40
N ASP A 140 -4.42 4.23 -22.07
CA ASP A 140 -4.16 3.29 -20.97
C ASP A 140 -4.49 4.00 -19.64
N THR A 141 -5.57 3.57 -18.97
CA THR A 141 -6.01 4.21 -17.72
C THR A 141 -5.08 3.93 -16.55
N MET A 142 -4.33 2.82 -16.56
CA MET A 142 -3.31 2.56 -15.54
C MET A 142 -2.20 3.60 -15.60
N LEU A 143 -1.69 3.87 -16.80
CA LEU A 143 -0.69 4.92 -16.98
C LEU A 143 -1.28 6.30 -16.68
N LYS A 144 -2.39 6.64 -17.32
CA LYS A 144 -2.95 8.00 -17.28
C LYS A 144 -3.40 8.42 -15.88
N ASP A 145 -4.08 7.54 -15.17
CA ASP A 145 -4.72 7.85 -13.89
C ASP A 145 -3.87 7.44 -12.68
N GLY A 146 -2.94 6.51 -12.84
CA GLY A 146 -2.13 5.98 -11.75
C GLY A 146 -0.64 6.33 -11.78
N LEU A 147 -0.02 6.41 -12.97
CA LEU A 147 1.44 6.45 -13.11
C LEU A 147 1.96 7.68 -13.87
N TRP A 148 1.09 8.62 -14.26
CA TRP A 148 1.43 9.81 -15.03
C TRP A 148 1.29 11.08 -14.20
N ASP A 149 2.33 11.90 -14.15
CA ASP A 149 2.23 13.21 -13.51
C ASP A 149 1.35 14.14 -14.34
N ALA A 150 0.23 14.57 -13.76
CA ALA A 150 -0.76 15.39 -14.44
C ALA A 150 -0.30 16.83 -14.66
N PHE A 151 0.68 17.31 -13.89
CA PHE A 151 1.17 18.70 -13.92
C PHE A 151 2.29 18.87 -14.94
N HIS A 152 3.20 17.90 -15.04
CA HIS A 152 4.38 17.99 -15.91
C HIS A 152 4.29 17.09 -17.14
N GLY A 153 3.29 16.18 -17.21
CA GLY A 153 3.04 15.37 -18.39
C GLY A 153 4.08 14.28 -18.65
N TYR A 154 4.59 13.64 -17.60
CA TYR A 154 5.55 12.55 -17.70
C TYR A 154 5.27 11.41 -16.70
N HIS A 155 5.89 10.27 -16.90
CA HIS A 155 5.76 9.10 -16.02
C HIS A 155 6.35 9.37 -14.63
N MET A 156 5.78 8.76 -13.58
CA MET A 156 6.27 8.86 -12.19
C MET A 156 7.75 8.54 -12.03
N GLY A 157 8.33 7.69 -12.89
CA GLY A 157 9.76 7.43 -12.91
C GLY A 157 10.63 8.67 -13.16
N MET A 158 10.11 9.68 -13.87
CA MET A 158 10.81 10.96 -14.03
C MET A 158 10.91 11.73 -12.72
N THR A 159 9.92 11.62 -11.84
CA THR A 159 10.00 12.23 -10.49
C THR A 159 11.11 11.56 -9.65
N ALA A 160 11.36 10.27 -9.86
CA ALA A 160 12.46 9.57 -9.21
C ALA A 160 13.83 10.00 -9.77
N GLU A 161 13.94 10.24 -11.09
CA GLU A 161 15.15 10.83 -11.69
C GLU A 161 15.41 12.24 -11.16
N ASN A 162 14.37 13.07 -11.01
CA ASN A 162 14.49 14.41 -10.42
C ASN A 162 15.04 14.34 -8.99
N ILE A 163 14.57 13.39 -8.20
CA ILE A 163 15.06 13.15 -6.83
C ILE A 163 16.50 12.65 -6.87
N ALA A 164 16.84 11.69 -7.74
CA ALA A 164 18.20 11.18 -7.87
C ALA A 164 19.17 12.34 -8.17
N ASN A 165 18.81 13.23 -9.10
CA ASN A 165 19.59 14.40 -9.43
C ASN A 165 19.71 15.40 -8.27
N ARG A 166 18.58 15.76 -7.62
CA ARG A 166 18.54 16.80 -6.57
C ARG A 166 19.27 16.35 -5.29
N TRP A 167 19.16 15.07 -4.91
CA TRP A 167 19.82 14.49 -3.72
C TRP A 167 21.12 13.77 -4.03
N GLN A 168 21.61 13.85 -5.27
CA GLN A 168 22.85 13.21 -5.71
C GLN A 168 22.91 11.73 -5.35
N ILE A 169 21.80 11.01 -5.62
CA ILE A 169 21.67 9.58 -5.39
C ILE A 169 22.12 8.85 -6.65
N THR A 170 23.22 8.10 -6.52
CA THR A 170 23.82 7.41 -7.67
C THR A 170 23.02 6.17 -8.11
N ARG A 171 23.27 5.70 -9.31
CA ARG A 171 22.73 4.43 -9.81
C ARG A 171 23.15 3.27 -8.88
N GLU A 172 24.39 3.27 -8.43
CA GLU A 172 24.91 2.25 -7.52
C GLU A 172 24.16 2.25 -6.18
N ASP A 173 23.93 3.41 -5.59
CA ASP A 173 23.12 3.54 -4.35
C ASP A 173 21.74 2.90 -4.53
N GLN A 174 21.09 3.17 -5.65
CA GLN A 174 19.75 2.68 -5.97
C GLN A 174 19.72 1.16 -6.16
N ASP A 175 20.68 0.61 -6.92
CA ASP A 175 20.75 -0.83 -7.17
C ASP A 175 21.08 -1.60 -5.89
N ARG A 176 22.01 -1.10 -5.04
CA ARG A 176 22.32 -1.71 -3.74
C ARG A 176 21.13 -1.67 -2.79
N PHE A 177 20.35 -0.58 -2.80
CA PHE A 177 19.12 -0.48 -2.03
C PHE A 177 18.09 -1.54 -2.50
N ALA A 178 17.91 -1.68 -3.81
CA ALA A 178 16.97 -2.64 -4.40
C ALA A 178 17.37 -4.09 -4.08
N VAL A 179 18.65 -4.44 -4.21
CA VAL A 179 19.17 -5.76 -3.82
C VAL A 179 18.91 -6.06 -2.35
N ARG A 180 19.13 -5.07 -1.47
CA ARG A 180 18.82 -5.23 -0.04
C ARG A 180 17.34 -5.52 0.18
N SER A 181 16.44 -4.79 -0.48
CA SER A 181 15.00 -5.01 -0.39
C SER A 181 14.62 -6.42 -0.85
N GLN A 182 15.12 -6.86 -2.01
CA GLN A 182 14.89 -8.20 -2.54
C GLN A 182 15.39 -9.30 -1.59
N ASN A 183 16.61 -9.20 -1.12
CA ASN A 183 17.20 -10.22 -0.25
C ASN A 183 16.48 -10.30 1.11
N ARG A 184 16.01 -9.17 1.65
CA ARG A 184 15.18 -9.15 2.86
C ARG A 184 13.83 -9.81 2.65
N ALA A 185 13.15 -9.51 1.55
CA ALA A 185 11.86 -10.10 1.22
C ALA A 185 11.98 -11.60 0.97
N GLU A 186 13.00 -12.04 0.24
CA GLU A 186 13.29 -13.47 0.04
C GLU A 186 13.53 -14.19 1.36
N ALA A 187 14.37 -13.62 2.24
CA ALA A 187 14.65 -14.19 3.56
C ALA A 187 13.39 -14.25 4.44
N ALA A 188 12.58 -13.19 4.44
CA ALA A 188 11.32 -13.13 5.18
C ALA A 188 10.31 -14.17 4.68
N GLN A 189 10.16 -14.31 3.35
CA GLN A 189 9.28 -15.31 2.75
C GLN A 189 9.74 -16.74 3.07
N LYS A 190 11.03 -17.05 2.93
CA LYS A 190 11.59 -18.35 3.29
C LYS A 190 11.44 -18.67 4.78
N ALA A 191 11.55 -17.68 5.64
CA ALA A 191 11.32 -17.83 7.09
C ALA A 191 9.83 -17.88 7.47
N GLY A 192 8.90 -17.75 6.52
CA GLY A 192 7.47 -17.80 6.76
C GLY A 192 6.91 -16.58 7.47
N LYS A 193 7.64 -15.44 7.47
CA LYS A 193 7.23 -14.22 8.19
C LYS A 193 5.93 -13.60 7.67
N PHE A 194 5.58 -13.86 6.41
CA PHE A 194 4.34 -13.34 5.79
C PHE A 194 3.12 -14.24 5.98
N LYS A 195 3.28 -15.46 6.54
CA LYS A 195 2.17 -16.42 6.67
C LYS A 195 1.00 -15.90 7.49
N ASP A 196 1.31 -15.18 8.58
CA ASP A 196 0.28 -14.68 9.50
C ASP A 196 -0.48 -13.47 8.93
N GLU A 197 0.11 -12.75 7.98
CA GLU A 197 -0.52 -11.59 7.34
C GLU A 197 -1.26 -11.93 6.05
N ILE A 198 -0.81 -12.94 5.30
CA ILE A 198 -1.40 -13.34 4.03
C ILE A 198 -2.68 -14.15 4.23
N ALA A 199 -3.72 -13.79 3.48
CA ALA A 199 -4.94 -14.57 3.26
C ALA A 199 -4.88 -15.15 1.84
N PRO A 200 -4.91 -16.47 1.65
CA PRO A 200 -4.83 -17.08 0.31
C PRO A 200 -6.00 -16.64 -0.59
N VAL A 201 -5.70 -16.42 -1.86
CA VAL A 201 -6.70 -16.18 -2.90
C VAL A 201 -6.98 -17.47 -3.65
N ILE A 202 -8.23 -17.90 -3.67
CA ILE A 202 -8.65 -19.13 -4.35
C ILE A 202 -9.30 -18.74 -5.68
N ILE A 203 -8.64 -19.10 -6.78
CA ILE A 203 -9.13 -18.84 -8.14
C ILE A 203 -9.82 -20.11 -8.64
N LYS A 204 -11.15 -20.01 -8.83
CA LYS A 204 -11.95 -21.13 -9.32
C LYS A 204 -11.62 -21.45 -10.77
N GLY A 205 -11.34 -22.70 -11.06
CA GLY A 205 -11.01 -23.18 -12.40
C GLY A 205 -11.78 -24.43 -12.82
N ARG A 206 -11.99 -24.61 -14.11
CA ARG A 206 -12.70 -25.79 -14.67
C ARG A 206 -11.98 -27.12 -14.39
N LYS A 207 -10.65 -27.07 -14.21
CA LYS A 207 -9.79 -28.24 -13.96
C LYS A 207 -9.36 -28.38 -12.48
N GLY A 208 -9.95 -27.58 -11.61
CA GLY A 208 -9.62 -27.45 -10.21
C GLY A 208 -9.26 -26.02 -9.82
N ASP A 209 -9.30 -25.75 -8.52
CA ASP A 209 -8.99 -24.43 -7.96
C ASP A 209 -7.48 -24.22 -7.91
N THR A 210 -7.05 -22.99 -8.20
CA THR A 210 -5.67 -22.54 -7.97
C THR A 210 -5.62 -21.73 -6.69
N VAL A 211 -4.73 -22.08 -5.77
CA VAL A 211 -4.49 -21.34 -4.53
C VAL A 211 -3.24 -20.49 -4.71
N VAL A 212 -3.39 -19.17 -4.54
CA VAL A 212 -2.28 -18.23 -4.51
C VAL A 212 -2.12 -17.77 -3.06
N ASP A 213 -1.00 -18.12 -2.43
CA ASP A 213 -0.74 -17.96 -0.98
C ASP A 213 0.60 -17.30 -0.66
N SER A 214 1.32 -16.83 -1.66
CA SER A 214 2.63 -16.21 -1.52
C SER A 214 2.84 -15.05 -2.49
N ASP A 215 3.67 -14.08 -2.10
CA ASP A 215 4.02 -12.94 -2.94
C ASP A 215 4.82 -13.41 -4.16
N GLU A 216 4.33 -13.08 -5.35
CA GLU A 216 4.86 -13.56 -6.61
C GLU A 216 6.03 -12.71 -7.14
N PHE A 217 6.09 -11.43 -6.74
CA PHE A 217 7.02 -10.47 -7.35
C PHE A 217 8.45 -10.55 -6.81
N ILE A 218 8.68 -11.21 -5.66
CA ILE A 218 10.00 -11.36 -5.03
C ILE A 218 10.95 -12.13 -5.95
N ARG A 219 12.08 -11.50 -6.27
CA ARG A 219 13.12 -12.06 -7.14
C ARG A 219 14.21 -12.73 -6.29
N ALA A 220 14.16 -14.05 -6.17
CA ALA A 220 15.14 -14.80 -5.41
C ALA A 220 16.56 -14.67 -5.98
N GLY A 221 17.55 -14.57 -5.10
CA GLY A 221 18.96 -14.51 -5.50
C GLY A 221 19.36 -13.19 -6.18
N ALA A 222 18.68 -12.08 -5.93
CA ALA A 222 19.03 -10.78 -6.51
C ALA A 222 20.44 -10.35 -6.10
N THR A 223 21.26 -9.94 -7.08
CA THR A 223 22.63 -9.43 -6.89
C THR A 223 22.81 -8.05 -7.51
N TYR A 224 23.82 -7.33 -7.03
CA TYR A 224 24.18 -6.02 -7.61
C TYR A 224 24.56 -6.13 -9.08
N GLU A 225 25.35 -7.12 -9.44
CA GLU A 225 25.81 -7.35 -10.83
C GLU A 225 24.62 -7.60 -11.77
N GLY A 226 23.60 -8.33 -11.27
CA GLY A 226 22.36 -8.58 -12.03
C GLY A 226 21.56 -7.29 -12.30
N LEU A 227 21.54 -6.35 -11.35
CA LEU A 227 20.85 -5.08 -11.52
C LEU A 227 21.68 -4.05 -12.30
N ALA A 228 22.98 -4.00 -12.08
CA ALA A 228 23.89 -3.02 -12.70
C ALA A 228 23.86 -3.07 -14.24
N GLY A 229 23.59 -4.26 -14.82
CA GLY A 229 23.44 -4.44 -16.27
C GLY A 229 22.12 -3.93 -16.88
N LEU A 230 21.13 -3.54 -16.06
CA LEU A 230 19.83 -3.08 -16.55
C LEU A 230 19.92 -1.67 -17.16
N LYS A 231 19.19 -1.47 -18.26
CA LYS A 231 19.10 -0.15 -18.91
C LYS A 231 18.18 0.78 -18.13
N PRO A 232 18.45 2.10 -18.11
CA PRO A 232 17.52 3.10 -17.63
C PRO A 232 16.15 2.98 -18.31
N ALA A 233 15.08 3.16 -17.55
CA ALA A 233 13.72 2.92 -18.05
C ALA A 233 13.02 4.19 -18.55
N PHE A 234 13.40 5.38 -18.06
CA PHE A 234 12.65 6.60 -18.30
C PHE A 234 13.41 7.64 -19.11
N THR A 235 14.72 7.72 -18.98
CA THR A 235 15.60 8.58 -19.81
C THR A 235 16.82 7.81 -20.25
N LYS A 236 17.42 8.19 -21.38
CA LYS A 236 18.59 7.49 -21.95
C LYS A 236 19.79 7.46 -21.01
N GLU A 237 20.01 8.53 -20.26
CA GLU A 237 21.12 8.70 -19.31
C GLU A 237 20.62 8.66 -17.84
N GLY A 238 19.45 8.07 -17.62
CA GLY A 238 18.84 7.97 -16.29
C GLY A 238 19.51 6.92 -15.40
N THR A 239 19.02 6.90 -14.17
CA THR A 239 19.50 6.00 -13.12
C THR A 239 18.43 5.01 -12.67
N VAL A 240 17.16 5.30 -12.95
CA VAL A 240 16.02 4.48 -12.57
C VAL A 240 15.78 3.37 -13.58
N THR A 241 15.71 2.13 -13.10
CA THR A 241 15.54 0.93 -13.91
C THR A 241 14.37 0.08 -13.41
N ALA A 242 13.96 -0.92 -14.17
CA ALA A 242 13.00 -1.92 -13.72
C ALA A 242 13.48 -2.76 -12.52
N GLY A 243 14.77 -2.71 -12.16
CA GLY A 243 15.34 -3.41 -11.02
C GLY A 243 15.32 -2.59 -9.73
N ASN A 244 15.31 -1.26 -9.81
CA ASN A 244 15.36 -0.36 -8.67
C ASN A 244 14.09 0.52 -8.52
N ALA A 245 13.01 0.13 -9.20
CA ALA A 245 11.66 0.64 -9.07
C ALA A 245 10.72 -0.47 -8.58
N SER A 246 9.60 -0.08 -7.95
CA SER A 246 8.53 -1.02 -7.62
C SER A 246 7.85 -1.57 -8.88
N GLY A 247 7.15 -2.68 -8.74
CA GLY A 247 6.39 -3.28 -9.83
C GLY A 247 5.00 -2.68 -10.03
N ILE A 248 4.39 -3.11 -11.11
CA ILE A 248 2.94 -3.01 -11.37
C ILE A 248 2.34 -4.30 -10.80
N ASN A 249 1.38 -4.19 -9.88
CA ASN A 249 0.97 -5.32 -9.07
C ASN A 249 -0.54 -5.32 -8.77
N ASP A 250 -1.03 -6.49 -8.36
CA ASP A 250 -2.40 -6.71 -7.91
C ASP A 250 -2.39 -7.14 -6.44
N GLY A 251 -3.34 -6.66 -5.64
CA GLY A 251 -3.43 -7.04 -4.23
C GLY A 251 -4.43 -6.21 -3.43
N ALA A 252 -4.70 -6.67 -2.21
CA ALA A 252 -5.55 -5.99 -1.25
C ALA A 252 -5.08 -6.20 0.19
N ALA A 253 -5.44 -5.27 1.06
CA ALA A 253 -5.26 -5.39 2.51
C ALA A 253 -6.41 -4.72 3.25
N ALA A 254 -6.79 -5.25 4.40
CA ALA A 254 -7.85 -4.71 5.24
C ALA A 254 -7.50 -4.85 6.73
N LEU A 255 -7.97 -3.89 7.51
CA LEU A 255 -7.77 -3.79 8.95
C LEU A 255 -9.11 -3.53 9.62
N VAL A 256 -9.29 -4.04 10.84
CA VAL A 256 -10.47 -3.78 11.68
C VAL A 256 -10.09 -2.80 12.79
N LEU A 257 -10.84 -1.70 12.87
CA LEU A 257 -10.63 -0.62 13.82
C LEU A 257 -11.84 -0.46 14.73
N MET A 258 -11.59 -0.11 15.99
CA MET A 258 -12.59 0.29 16.97
C MET A 258 -11.94 1.11 18.09
N THR A 259 -12.74 1.55 19.08
CA THR A 259 -12.17 2.13 20.29
C THR A 259 -11.55 1.06 21.19
N ALA A 260 -10.57 1.42 22.01
CA ALA A 260 -9.97 0.52 23.01
C ALA A 260 -11.04 -0.02 23.98
N ASP A 261 -12.04 0.80 24.34
CA ASP A 261 -13.15 0.38 25.20
C ASP A 261 -14.04 -0.66 24.54
N GLU A 262 -14.34 -0.52 23.24
CA GLU A 262 -15.13 -1.50 22.50
C GLU A 262 -14.35 -2.82 22.34
N ALA A 263 -13.05 -2.75 22.07
CA ALA A 263 -12.19 -3.94 22.02
C ALA A 263 -12.17 -4.69 23.36
N LYS A 264 -12.00 -3.95 24.47
CA LYS A 264 -12.04 -4.50 25.84
C LYS A 264 -13.39 -5.14 26.16
N LYS A 265 -14.50 -4.46 25.82
CA LYS A 265 -15.86 -4.98 26.03
C LYS A 265 -16.10 -6.29 25.29
N ARG A 266 -15.48 -6.48 24.13
CA ARG A 266 -15.55 -7.70 23.31
C ARG A 266 -14.52 -8.76 23.69
N GLY A 267 -13.62 -8.47 24.64
CA GLY A 267 -12.53 -9.38 25.02
C GLY A 267 -11.46 -9.54 23.92
N LEU A 268 -11.33 -8.55 23.03
CA LEU A 268 -10.35 -8.56 21.95
C LEU A 268 -9.02 -7.96 22.40
N THR A 269 -7.93 -8.51 21.90
CA THR A 269 -6.57 -7.99 22.12
C THR A 269 -6.13 -7.16 20.91
N PRO A 270 -5.99 -5.83 21.04
CA PRO A 270 -5.53 -5.01 19.93
C PRO A 270 -4.09 -5.32 19.55
N LEU A 271 -3.76 -5.13 18.27
CA LEU A 271 -2.39 -5.18 17.75
C LEU A 271 -1.63 -3.91 18.11
N ALA A 272 -2.26 -2.75 17.95
CA ALA A 272 -1.68 -1.45 18.28
C ALA A 272 -2.77 -0.37 18.39
N ARG A 273 -2.45 0.74 19.06
CA ARG A 273 -3.23 1.98 18.97
C ARG A 273 -2.64 2.89 17.88
N ILE A 274 -3.48 3.70 17.27
CA ILE A 274 -3.06 4.76 16.37
C ILE A 274 -2.65 5.96 17.24
N ALA A 275 -1.33 6.19 17.35
CA ALA A 275 -0.80 7.31 18.12
C ALA A 275 -1.02 8.64 17.39
N SER A 276 -0.84 8.66 16.08
CA SER A 276 -1.09 9.83 15.22
C SER A 276 -1.12 9.46 13.75
N PHE A 277 -1.60 10.39 12.93
CA PHE A 277 -1.44 10.36 11.48
C PHE A 277 -1.32 11.79 10.91
N ALA A 278 -0.70 11.92 9.75
CA ALA A 278 -0.57 13.19 9.06
C ALA A 278 -0.47 13.03 7.54
N ASN A 279 -0.86 14.10 6.85
CA ASN A 279 -0.64 14.26 5.42
C ASN A 279 0.18 15.54 5.18
N ALA A 280 0.89 15.56 4.06
CA ALA A 280 1.64 16.73 3.63
C ALA A 280 1.65 16.83 2.10
N GLY A 281 1.83 18.05 1.59
CA GLY A 281 2.07 18.34 0.18
C GLY A 281 3.53 18.71 -0.04
N VAL A 282 4.04 18.40 -1.23
CA VAL A 282 5.34 18.80 -1.77
C VAL A 282 5.19 19.12 -3.25
N GLU A 283 6.22 19.63 -3.89
CA GLU A 283 6.25 19.86 -5.35
C GLU A 283 5.99 18.53 -6.09
N PRO A 284 5.06 18.49 -7.06
CA PRO A 284 4.73 17.27 -7.79
C PRO A 284 5.93 16.58 -8.44
N GLU A 285 6.87 17.36 -8.99
CA GLU A 285 8.07 16.86 -9.66
C GLU A 285 9.03 16.07 -8.76
N ILE A 286 8.88 16.20 -7.43
CA ILE A 286 9.62 15.44 -6.41
C ILE A 286 8.67 14.74 -5.44
N MET A 287 7.54 14.24 -5.93
CA MET A 287 6.48 13.62 -5.14
C MET A 287 7.00 12.57 -4.14
N GLY A 288 8.09 11.89 -4.49
CA GLY A 288 8.71 10.86 -3.65
C GLY A 288 9.21 11.38 -2.30
N THR A 289 9.36 12.69 -2.12
CA THR A 289 9.76 13.31 -0.84
C THR A 289 8.60 13.59 0.09
N GLY A 290 7.35 13.38 -0.35
CA GLY A 290 6.14 13.55 0.46
C GLY A 290 6.17 12.89 1.84
N PRO A 291 6.76 11.69 2.03
CA PRO A 291 6.95 11.06 3.33
C PRO A 291 7.69 11.94 4.35
N ILE A 292 8.63 12.77 3.90
CA ILE A 292 9.47 13.58 4.79
C ILE A 292 8.63 14.53 5.66
N PRO A 293 7.88 15.48 5.09
CA PRO A 293 7.02 16.37 5.88
C PRO A 293 5.84 15.63 6.53
N ALA A 294 5.31 14.55 5.92
CA ALA A 294 4.22 13.79 6.51
C ALA A 294 4.67 13.07 7.79
N MET A 295 5.84 12.42 7.77
CA MET A 295 6.40 11.74 8.94
C MET A 295 6.76 12.72 10.04
N ARG A 296 7.41 13.86 9.72
CA ARG A 296 7.72 14.90 10.71
C ARG A 296 6.46 15.38 11.44
N LYS A 297 5.38 15.64 10.70
CA LYS A 297 4.08 16.04 11.29
C LYS A 297 3.44 14.92 12.12
N ALA A 298 3.53 13.65 11.69
CA ALA A 298 2.96 12.55 12.44
C ALA A 298 3.73 12.33 13.75
N LEU A 299 5.06 12.37 13.72
CA LEU A 299 5.91 12.26 14.91
C LEU A 299 5.64 13.40 15.89
N GLU A 300 5.58 14.65 15.41
CA GLU A 300 5.24 15.82 16.24
C GLU A 300 3.89 15.63 16.96
N ARG A 301 2.86 15.18 16.25
CA ARG A 301 1.54 14.90 16.83
C ARG A 301 1.54 13.79 17.85
N ALA A 302 2.40 12.79 17.68
CA ALA A 302 2.58 11.70 18.64
C ALA A 302 3.45 12.12 19.85
N GLY A 303 4.14 13.27 19.79
CA GLY A 303 5.15 13.66 20.76
C GLY A 303 6.42 12.81 20.68
N TRP A 304 6.75 12.28 19.49
CA TRP A 304 7.87 11.38 19.24
C TRP A 304 8.92 12.02 18.34
N THR A 305 10.12 11.46 18.42
CA THR A 305 11.21 11.68 17.48
C THR A 305 11.47 10.42 16.65
N VAL A 306 12.29 10.52 15.62
CA VAL A 306 12.71 9.35 14.83
C VAL A 306 13.44 8.32 15.69
N ALA A 307 14.20 8.77 16.70
CA ALA A 307 14.93 7.89 17.59
C ALA A 307 14.02 6.99 18.47
N ASP A 308 12.77 7.42 18.69
CA ASP A 308 11.79 6.64 19.45
C ASP A 308 11.22 5.46 18.67
N LEU A 309 11.39 5.44 17.34
CA LEU A 309 10.86 4.38 16.49
C LEU A 309 11.68 3.10 16.57
N ASP A 310 10.99 1.99 16.80
CA ASP A 310 11.58 0.65 16.74
C ASP A 310 11.55 0.07 15.33
N LEU A 311 10.47 0.35 14.57
CA LEU A 311 10.27 -0.12 13.21
C LEU A 311 9.65 0.97 12.32
N VAL A 312 10.05 0.98 11.05
CA VAL A 312 9.48 1.85 10.02
C VAL A 312 9.17 1.02 8.77
N GLU A 313 7.97 1.14 8.26
CA GLU A 313 7.61 0.71 6.92
C GLU A 313 7.44 1.95 6.03
N SER A 314 8.40 2.20 5.16
CA SER A 314 8.40 3.28 4.17
C SER A 314 8.23 2.68 2.78
N ASN A 315 7.15 3.03 2.08
CA ASN A 315 6.89 2.45 0.77
C ASN A 315 7.99 2.77 -0.23
N GLU A 316 8.47 1.74 -0.92
CA GLU A 316 9.56 1.81 -1.90
C GLU A 316 8.99 1.93 -3.32
N ALA A 317 8.39 3.07 -3.66
CA ALA A 317 7.96 3.30 -5.04
C ALA A 317 9.16 3.29 -6.00
N PHE A 318 10.26 3.90 -5.58
CA PHE A 318 11.56 3.92 -6.28
C PHE A 318 12.70 3.92 -5.25
N ALA A 319 13.83 3.31 -5.58
CA ALA A 319 15.00 3.31 -4.71
C ALA A 319 15.53 4.73 -4.45
N ALA A 320 15.58 5.59 -5.48
CA ALA A 320 15.99 6.99 -5.36
C ALA A 320 15.10 7.74 -4.35
N GLN A 321 13.78 7.58 -4.46
CA GLN A 321 12.82 8.17 -3.54
C GLN A 321 13.03 7.65 -2.10
N SER A 322 13.16 6.34 -1.92
CA SER A 322 13.35 5.73 -0.61
C SER A 322 14.63 6.19 0.06
N LEU A 323 15.72 6.29 -0.69
CA LEU A 323 17.01 6.78 -0.19
C LEU A 323 16.93 8.24 0.25
N SER A 324 16.22 9.11 -0.49
CA SER A 324 16.03 10.51 -0.07
C SER A 324 15.27 10.60 1.25
N VAL A 325 14.21 9.79 1.43
CA VAL A 325 13.43 9.74 2.67
C VAL A 325 14.27 9.25 3.85
N VAL A 326 15.02 8.15 3.66
CA VAL A 326 15.91 7.61 4.70
C VAL A 326 16.96 8.64 5.13
N ARG A 327 17.61 9.32 4.18
CA ARG A 327 18.64 10.34 4.45
C ARG A 327 18.07 11.56 5.18
N GLU A 328 16.96 12.11 4.68
CA GLU A 328 16.35 13.35 5.19
C GLU A 328 15.68 13.20 6.56
N LEU A 329 15.15 12.02 6.85
CA LEU A 329 14.56 11.73 8.16
C LEU A 329 15.58 11.14 9.15
N GLY A 330 16.76 10.71 8.70
CA GLY A 330 17.71 10.00 9.54
C GLY A 330 17.20 8.63 10.01
N LEU A 331 16.45 7.93 9.14
CA LEU A 331 15.94 6.61 9.48
C LEU A 331 17.06 5.58 9.55
N ASP A 332 17.02 4.73 10.57
CA ASP A 332 17.93 3.59 10.68
C ASP A 332 17.58 2.52 9.64
N PRO A 333 18.47 2.21 8.69
CA PRO A 333 18.23 1.15 7.72
C PRO A 333 18.01 -0.24 8.35
N ALA A 334 18.50 -0.48 9.56
CA ALA A 334 18.30 -1.75 10.26
C ALA A 334 16.87 -1.90 10.81
N LYS A 335 16.17 -0.78 11.02
CA LYS A 335 14.79 -0.70 11.51
C LYS A 335 13.77 -0.43 10.40
N THR A 336 14.23 -0.13 9.18
CA THR A 336 13.37 0.28 8.06
C THR A 336 13.21 -0.86 7.06
N ASN A 337 11.96 -1.21 6.72
CA ASN A 337 11.60 -2.26 5.76
C ASN A 337 12.39 -3.55 6.03
N VAL A 338 12.34 -4.02 7.26
CA VAL A 338 13.17 -5.15 7.73
C VAL A 338 12.87 -6.47 7.02
N ASN A 339 11.70 -6.58 6.40
CA ASN A 339 11.26 -7.73 5.60
C ASN A 339 11.23 -7.43 4.09
N GLY A 340 11.99 -6.41 3.63
CA GLY A 340 11.87 -5.90 2.27
C GLY A 340 10.69 -4.96 2.09
N GLY A 341 10.65 -4.24 0.99
CA GLY A 341 9.60 -3.27 0.67
C GLY A 341 9.03 -3.47 -0.74
N ALA A 342 8.38 -2.44 -1.27
CA ALA A 342 7.62 -2.54 -2.52
C ALA A 342 8.45 -2.86 -3.77
N ILE A 343 9.76 -2.57 -3.79
CA ILE A 343 10.65 -2.99 -4.87
C ILE A 343 10.69 -4.52 -4.99
N ALA A 344 10.56 -5.22 -3.87
CA ALA A 344 10.58 -6.68 -3.82
C ALA A 344 9.17 -7.29 -3.75
N ILE A 345 8.31 -6.77 -2.87
CA ILE A 345 6.98 -7.35 -2.62
C ILE A 345 5.99 -6.90 -3.69
N GLY A 346 6.11 -5.66 -4.18
CA GLY A 346 5.21 -5.07 -5.17
C GLY A 346 4.42 -3.86 -4.63
N HIS A 347 3.78 -3.12 -5.56
CA HIS A 347 3.09 -1.86 -5.29
C HIS A 347 1.70 -1.78 -5.94
N PRO A 348 0.71 -2.57 -5.47
CA PRO A 348 -0.68 -2.37 -5.87
C PRO A 348 -1.18 -1.04 -5.31
N ILE A 349 -1.16 0.02 -6.16
CA ILE A 349 -1.14 1.43 -5.72
C ILE A 349 -2.20 1.78 -4.67
N GLY A 350 -3.47 1.52 -4.90
CA GLY A 350 -4.54 1.83 -3.94
C GLY A 350 -4.53 0.99 -2.67
N ALA A 351 -3.93 -0.21 -2.71
CA ALA A 351 -3.81 -1.13 -1.58
C ALA A 351 -2.56 -0.90 -0.74
N SER A 352 -1.53 -0.29 -1.31
CA SER A 352 -0.18 -0.27 -0.72
C SER A 352 -0.11 0.35 0.68
N GLY A 353 -0.90 1.39 0.95
CA GLY A 353 -0.93 2.00 2.27
C GLY A 353 -1.40 1.04 3.36
N ALA A 354 -2.43 0.25 3.09
CA ALA A 354 -2.91 -0.78 4.00
C ALA A 354 -1.96 -1.99 4.05
N ARG A 355 -1.30 -2.33 2.92
CA ARG A 355 -0.33 -3.42 2.85
C ARG A 355 0.88 -3.13 3.75
N VAL A 356 1.50 -1.96 3.65
CA VAL A 356 2.67 -1.60 4.47
C VAL A 356 2.29 -1.55 5.96
N LEU A 357 1.10 -1.04 6.28
CA LEU A 357 0.61 -0.99 7.66
C LEU A 357 0.37 -2.40 8.22
N THR A 358 -0.18 -3.32 7.42
CA THR A 358 -0.37 -4.73 7.81
C THR A 358 0.97 -5.39 8.13
N THR A 359 1.97 -5.24 7.25
CA THR A 359 3.31 -5.80 7.47
C THR A 359 3.97 -5.20 8.72
N LEU A 360 3.84 -3.89 8.94
CA LEU A 360 4.33 -3.22 10.14
C LEU A 360 3.74 -3.83 11.41
N LEU A 361 2.41 -3.98 11.48
CA LEU A 361 1.71 -4.53 12.64
C LEU A 361 2.15 -5.96 12.97
N HIS A 362 2.26 -6.81 11.94
CA HIS A 362 2.70 -8.18 12.12
C HIS A 362 4.18 -8.27 12.56
N GLU A 363 5.06 -7.41 12.03
CA GLU A 363 6.46 -7.36 12.48
C GLU A 363 6.58 -6.78 13.89
N MET A 364 5.82 -5.74 14.26
CA MET A 364 5.78 -5.22 15.63
C MET A 364 5.39 -6.32 16.61
N LYS A 365 4.33 -7.07 16.31
CA LYS A 365 3.88 -8.20 17.16
C LYS A 365 4.96 -9.27 17.30
N ARG A 366 5.61 -9.65 16.18
CA ARG A 366 6.62 -10.72 16.15
C ARG A 366 7.92 -10.33 16.88
N SER A 367 8.38 -9.10 16.69
CA SER A 367 9.64 -8.61 17.27
C SER A 367 9.48 -8.05 18.68
N GLY A 368 8.25 -7.79 19.13
CA GLY A 368 7.97 -7.09 20.39
C GLY A 368 8.23 -5.59 20.33
N ALA A 369 8.38 -5.02 19.13
CA ALA A 369 8.55 -3.58 18.92
C ALA A 369 7.34 -2.81 19.46
N LYS A 370 7.61 -1.66 20.09
CA LYS A 370 6.60 -0.86 20.78
C LYS A 370 6.10 0.31 19.94
N LYS A 371 6.98 0.98 19.22
CA LYS A 371 6.65 2.14 18.39
C LYS A 371 7.01 1.90 16.94
N GLY A 372 6.03 2.00 16.07
CA GLY A 372 6.20 1.84 14.63
C GLY A 372 5.62 3.00 13.85
N ALA A 373 6.12 3.20 12.63
CA ALA A 373 5.56 4.18 11.72
C ALA A 373 5.47 3.63 10.29
N ALA A 374 4.37 3.94 9.60
CA ALA A 374 4.16 3.66 8.18
C ALA A 374 4.08 4.97 7.40
N THR A 375 4.70 5.03 6.22
CA THR A 375 4.65 6.22 5.36
C THR A 375 4.74 5.88 3.88
N LEU A 376 4.07 6.69 3.04
CA LEU A 376 4.09 6.55 1.59
C LEU A 376 4.22 7.92 0.91
N CYS A 377 4.95 7.94 -0.20
CA CYS A 377 4.86 9.00 -1.18
C CYS A 377 3.60 8.81 -2.03
N ILE A 378 3.11 9.90 -2.58
CA ILE A 378 1.85 9.93 -3.32
C ILE A 378 2.05 10.79 -4.57
N GLY A 379 1.65 10.28 -5.73
CA GLY A 379 1.64 11.04 -6.98
C GLY A 379 0.93 12.38 -6.83
N GLY A 380 1.32 13.36 -7.65
CA GLY A 380 0.82 14.74 -7.52
C GLY A 380 1.47 15.55 -6.39
N GLY A 381 2.51 15.03 -5.73
CA GLY A 381 3.28 15.78 -4.74
C GLY A 381 2.68 15.73 -3.34
N MET A 382 2.41 14.54 -2.81
CA MET A 382 1.86 14.37 -1.46
C MET A 382 2.57 13.25 -0.68
N GLY A 383 2.32 13.21 0.61
CA GLY A 383 2.75 12.13 1.49
C GLY A 383 1.75 11.87 2.61
N VAL A 384 1.74 10.65 3.11
CA VAL A 384 0.95 10.23 4.26
C VAL A 384 1.82 9.46 5.23
N ALA A 385 1.60 9.64 6.53
CA ALA A 385 2.29 8.88 7.58
C ALA A 385 1.34 8.57 8.73
N MET A 386 1.59 7.45 9.41
CA MET A 386 0.85 7.00 10.59
C MET A 386 1.84 6.42 11.60
N CYS A 387 1.72 6.84 12.87
CA CYS A 387 2.47 6.33 14.01
C CYS A 387 1.59 5.36 14.81
N LEU A 388 2.14 4.21 15.15
CA LEU A 388 1.48 3.16 15.91
C LEU A 388 2.23 2.87 17.20
N GLU A 389 1.50 2.52 18.25
CA GLU A 389 2.07 2.05 19.51
C GLU A 389 1.44 0.72 19.89
N ALA A 390 2.29 -0.29 20.17
CA ALA A 390 1.84 -1.60 20.68
C ALA A 390 1.21 -1.45 22.07
N ILE A 391 0.17 -2.21 22.33
CA ILE A 391 -0.59 -2.22 23.60
C ILE A 391 -0.19 -3.45 24.42
#